data_17890d566782a6754ad2d3c350e1cd39
#
_entry.id   17890d566782a6754ad2d3c350e1cd39
#
_cell.length_a   1.000
_cell.length_b   1.000
_cell.length_c   1.000
_cell.angle_alpha   90.00
_cell.angle_beta   90.00
_cell.angle_gamma   90.00
#
_symmetry.space_group_name_H-M   'P 1'
#
loop_
_entity.id
_entity.type
_entity.pdbx_description
1 polymer ?
#
loop_
_entity_poly.entity_id
_entity_poly.type
_entity_poly.pdbx_seq_one_letter_code
_entity_poly.pdbx_strand_id
1 'polypeptide(L)'
;MHTIGIDISEFNCLIARVKTQKFNIKKAKQEILEAERRLSDFSSRLCAEDDQQLSLFPKERMEKLKASLMAEIKSEYLKTWFAKRTLYEMMYYRRLIKTFEYQDLLKVLLSRAVRSVRLIPHYDLARPKAPIEPGKEYWCRKHKRMCKPIEQLLVKIHNYSMDTVRRLETFDKLRSDKSVTVIQGDSHKLDLAKELRKTPIASRRIDGVFTSPPYVGQIDYHDQHIYAYELFGFPRNDELEIGPQKAGKSKQAREDYIEGISAVFRNVKKYLKDDAKIFIVANDRLKLYPEIAERSGLKIIKEFHRAVTKRTEQGDDPYQETIFYMQNAQ
;
A
#
# COMPACT_ATOMS: atom_id res chain seq x y z
N MET A 1 -13.85 -14.71 13.02
CA MET A 1 -14.64 -14.32 11.84
C MET A 1 -13.79 -14.58 10.60
N HIS A 2 -14.31 -15.29 9.60
CA HIS A 2 -13.69 -15.42 8.29
C HIS A 2 -13.93 -14.14 7.49
N THR A 3 -12.97 -13.72 6.68
CA THR A 3 -13.04 -12.41 6.00
C THR A 3 -12.61 -12.52 4.55
N ILE A 4 -13.31 -11.81 3.67
CA ILE A 4 -12.92 -11.60 2.28
C ILE A 4 -12.65 -10.10 2.11
N GLY A 5 -11.45 -9.74 1.66
CA GLY A 5 -11.08 -8.39 1.25
C GLY A 5 -10.97 -8.30 -0.26
N ILE A 6 -11.47 -7.20 -0.84
CA ILE A 6 -11.43 -6.96 -2.29
C ILE A 6 -10.81 -5.59 -2.53
N ASP A 7 -9.88 -5.51 -3.46
CA ASP A 7 -9.28 -4.24 -3.90
C ASP A 7 -8.89 -4.36 -5.38
N ILE A 8 -9.00 -3.28 -6.15
CA ILE A 8 -8.54 -3.24 -7.54
C ILE A 8 -7.03 -3.15 -7.66
N SER A 9 -6.38 -2.61 -6.63
CA SER A 9 -4.94 -2.40 -6.58
C SER A 9 -4.22 -3.70 -6.21
N GLU A 10 -3.39 -4.22 -7.11
CA GLU A 10 -2.56 -5.38 -6.81
C GLU A 10 -1.62 -5.13 -5.63
N PHE A 11 -1.08 -3.91 -5.53
CA PHE A 11 -0.20 -3.53 -4.43
C PHE A 11 -0.94 -3.50 -3.08
N ASN A 12 -2.17 -3.00 -3.01
CA ASN A 12 -2.97 -3.04 -1.80
C ASN A 12 -3.31 -4.49 -1.40
N CYS A 13 -3.65 -5.33 -2.39
CA CYS A 13 -3.86 -6.75 -2.18
C CYS A 13 -2.61 -7.45 -1.65
N LEU A 14 -1.42 -7.13 -2.18
CA LEU A 14 -0.14 -7.63 -1.67
C LEU A 14 0.06 -7.26 -0.19
N ILE A 15 -0.14 -5.98 0.16
CA ILE A 15 -0.04 -5.51 1.54
C ILE A 15 -1.04 -6.23 2.45
N ALA A 16 -2.30 -6.39 2.01
CA ALA A 16 -3.34 -7.05 2.77
C ALA A 16 -3.01 -8.53 3.01
N ARG A 17 -2.57 -9.26 1.96
CA ARG A 17 -2.12 -10.65 2.08
C ARG A 17 -0.99 -10.80 3.10
N VAL A 18 0.06 -10.00 2.97
CA VAL A 18 1.22 -10.05 3.89
C VAL A 18 0.83 -9.73 5.33
N LYS A 19 -0.08 -8.77 5.54
CA LYS A 19 -0.54 -8.41 6.89
C LYS A 19 -1.42 -9.47 7.54
N THR A 20 -2.04 -10.34 6.77
CA THR A 20 -3.05 -11.28 7.28
C THR A 20 -2.66 -12.74 7.20
N GLN A 21 -1.65 -13.09 6.38
CA GLN A 21 -1.20 -14.48 6.26
C GLN A 21 -0.49 -14.98 7.53
N LYS A 22 -0.43 -16.31 7.69
CA LYS A 22 0.33 -16.97 8.74
C LYS A 22 1.77 -17.18 8.29
N PHE A 23 2.73 -16.79 9.15
CA PHE A 23 4.15 -17.00 8.91
C PHE A 23 4.74 -18.04 9.88
N ASN A 24 5.74 -18.77 9.43
CA ASN A 24 6.72 -19.31 10.36
C ASN A 24 7.64 -18.14 10.77
N ILE A 25 7.42 -17.62 11.97
CA ILE A 25 8.10 -16.38 12.44
C ILE A 25 9.63 -16.54 12.43
N LYS A 26 10.14 -17.72 12.86
CA LYS A 26 11.59 -17.97 12.87
C LYS A 26 12.17 -17.89 11.46
N LYS A 27 11.51 -18.53 10.49
CA LYS A 27 11.93 -18.52 9.09
C LYS A 27 11.79 -17.13 8.46
N ALA A 28 10.67 -16.44 8.68
CA ALA A 28 10.47 -15.09 8.18
C ALA A 28 11.55 -14.12 8.68
N LYS A 29 11.87 -14.18 9.98
CA LYS A 29 12.96 -13.41 10.57
C LYS A 29 14.30 -13.73 9.92
N GLN A 30 14.62 -15.01 9.74
CA GLN A 30 15.85 -15.45 9.10
C GLN A 30 15.97 -14.91 7.67
N GLU A 31 14.90 -14.99 6.87
CA GLU A 31 14.91 -14.51 5.48
C GLU A 31 15.05 -12.97 5.41
N ILE A 32 14.36 -12.22 6.29
CA ILE A 32 14.51 -10.77 6.37
C ILE A 32 15.95 -10.38 6.67
N LEU A 33 16.56 -10.98 7.70
CA LEU A 33 17.93 -10.64 8.11
C LEU A 33 18.97 -11.09 7.08
N GLU A 34 18.77 -12.22 6.42
CA GLU A 34 19.67 -12.68 5.36
C GLU A 34 19.58 -11.80 4.12
N ALA A 35 18.38 -11.35 3.72
CA ALA A 35 18.22 -10.39 2.63
C ALA A 35 18.90 -9.05 2.93
N GLU A 36 18.77 -8.57 4.17
CA GLU A 36 19.45 -7.37 4.65
C GLU A 36 20.96 -7.54 4.63
N ARG A 37 21.50 -8.64 5.16
CA ARG A 37 22.94 -8.93 5.16
C ARG A 37 23.52 -8.94 3.74
N ARG A 38 22.85 -9.64 2.79
CA ARG A 38 23.29 -9.66 1.38
C ARG A 38 23.26 -8.29 0.73
N LEU A 39 22.26 -7.46 1.06
CA LEU A 39 22.21 -6.07 0.60
C LEU A 39 23.37 -5.25 1.20
N SER A 40 23.67 -5.45 2.49
CA SER A 40 24.79 -4.78 3.17
C SER A 40 26.13 -5.12 2.52
N ASP A 41 26.37 -6.41 2.25
CA ASP A 41 27.59 -6.87 1.54
C ASP A 41 27.71 -6.23 0.15
N PHE A 42 26.59 -6.13 -0.59
CA PHE A 42 26.57 -5.47 -1.89
C PHE A 42 26.82 -3.96 -1.77
N SER A 43 26.15 -3.29 -0.84
CA SER A 43 26.28 -1.83 -0.61
C SER A 43 27.72 -1.44 -0.18
N SER A 44 28.36 -2.28 0.64
CA SER A 44 29.76 -2.09 1.05
C SER A 44 30.73 -2.17 -0.14
N ARG A 45 30.47 -3.10 -1.07
CA ARG A 45 31.26 -3.21 -2.31
C ARG A 45 31.07 -1.99 -3.23
N LEU A 46 29.85 -1.42 -3.29
CA LEU A 46 29.63 -0.17 -4.02
C LEU A 46 30.46 1.00 -3.46
N CYS A 47 30.65 1.06 -2.14
CA CYS A 47 31.50 2.08 -1.51
C CYS A 47 33.01 1.87 -1.72
N ALA A 48 33.47 0.62 -1.65
CA ALA A 48 34.88 0.30 -1.79
C ALA A 48 35.46 0.58 -3.19
N GLU A 49 34.60 0.72 -4.20
CA GLU A 49 35.02 1.14 -5.55
C GLU A 49 35.33 2.63 -5.65
N ASP A 50 34.71 3.46 -4.80
CA ASP A 50 34.99 4.89 -4.72
C ASP A 50 36.35 5.11 -4.02
N ASP A 51 36.80 4.15 -3.18
CA ASP A 51 38.11 4.12 -2.52
C ASP A 51 39.07 3.16 -3.28
N GLN A 52 39.95 3.71 -4.08
CA GLN A 52 40.84 2.97 -5.00
C GLN A 52 41.80 1.94 -4.35
N GLN A 53 41.85 1.81 -3.02
CA GLN A 53 42.85 1.03 -2.29
C GLN A 53 42.36 -0.28 -1.68
N LEU A 54 41.08 -0.62 -1.64
CA LEU A 54 40.55 -1.74 -0.82
C LEU A 54 39.76 -2.83 -1.56
N SER A 55 39.75 -2.84 -2.89
CA SER A 55 38.89 -3.78 -3.64
C SER A 55 39.61 -5.12 -3.91
N LEU A 56 39.29 -6.14 -3.09
CA LEU A 56 39.61 -7.56 -3.32
C LEU A 56 38.77 -8.20 -4.45
N PHE A 57 37.87 -7.45 -5.07
CA PHE A 57 36.98 -7.93 -6.14
C PHE A 57 37.38 -7.34 -7.50
N PRO A 58 37.29 -8.13 -8.59
CA PRO A 58 37.53 -7.62 -9.94
C PRO A 58 36.52 -6.49 -10.27
N LYS A 59 37.00 -5.27 -10.45
CA LYS A 59 36.21 -4.08 -10.84
C LYS A 59 35.28 -4.39 -12.02
N GLU A 60 35.77 -5.15 -12.99
CA GLU A 60 35.00 -5.56 -14.18
C GLU A 60 33.72 -6.33 -13.84
N ARG A 61 33.75 -7.23 -12.83
CA ARG A 61 32.58 -8.00 -12.41
C ARG A 61 31.48 -7.11 -11.79
N MET A 62 31.91 -6.11 -11.01
CA MET A 62 30.96 -5.17 -10.40
C MET A 62 30.35 -4.23 -11.44
N GLU A 63 31.15 -3.72 -12.38
CA GLU A 63 30.62 -2.89 -13.47
C GLU A 63 29.64 -3.65 -14.36
N LYS A 64 29.92 -4.91 -14.69
CA LYS A 64 28.97 -5.78 -15.40
C LYS A 64 27.65 -5.97 -14.60
N LEU A 65 27.75 -6.14 -13.28
CA LEU A 65 26.58 -6.27 -12.40
C LEU A 65 25.78 -4.97 -12.39
N LYS A 66 26.43 -3.81 -12.18
CA LYS A 66 25.77 -2.48 -12.22
C LYS A 66 25.05 -2.25 -13.55
N ALA A 67 25.72 -2.52 -14.66
CA ALA A 67 25.11 -2.40 -16.00
C ALA A 67 23.88 -3.30 -16.17
N SER A 68 24.01 -4.56 -15.71
CA SER A 68 22.88 -5.51 -15.74
C SER A 68 21.69 -5.06 -14.86
N LEU A 69 21.95 -4.49 -13.68
CA LEU A 69 20.89 -3.96 -12.81
C LEU A 69 20.19 -2.76 -13.44
N MET A 70 20.95 -1.84 -14.05
CA MET A 70 20.39 -0.65 -14.69
C MET A 70 19.59 -0.99 -15.97
N ALA A 71 20.00 -2.01 -16.71
CA ALA A 71 19.28 -2.47 -17.91
C ALA A 71 17.86 -2.99 -17.58
N GLU A 72 17.60 -3.41 -16.36
CA GLU A 72 16.24 -3.80 -15.91
C GLU A 72 15.31 -2.60 -15.64
N ILE A 73 15.83 -1.38 -15.51
CA ILE A 73 15.05 -0.18 -15.20
C ILE A 73 14.55 0.44 -16.48
N LYS A 74 13.30 0.14 -16.81
CA LYS A 74 12.60 0.77 -17.96
C LYS A 74 11.85 2.05 -17.57
N SER A 75 11.54 2.20 -16.30
CA SER A 75 10.72 3.28 -15.75
C SER A 75 11.48 4.60 -15.66
N GLU A 76 11.00 5.62 -16.34
CA GLU A 76 11.52 6.99 -16.20
C GLU A 76 11.22 7.56 -14.80
N TYR A 77 10.12 7.17 -14.18
CA TYR A 77 9.84 7.54 -12.80
C TYR A 77 10.97 7.09 -11.86
N LEU A 78 11.39 5.81 -11.94
CA LEU A 78 12.45 5.30 -11.09
C LEU A 78 13.76 6.05 -11.32
N LYS A 79 14.13 6.31 -12.58
CA LYS A 79 15.37 7.05 -12.92
C LYS A 79 15.37 8.48 -12.38
N THR A 80 14.21 9.12 -12.37
CA THR A 80 14.04 10.52 -11.95
C THR A 80 13.96 10.68 -10.42
N TRP A 81 13.30 9.73 -9.74
CA TRP A 81 12.97 9.88 -8.32
C TRP A 81 13.97 9.23 -7.35
N PHE A 82 15.01 8.58 -7.86
CA PHE A 82 16.00 7.89 -7.03
C PHE A 82 17.42 8.19 -7.44
N ALA A 83 18.32 8.32 -6.46
CA ALA A 83 19.73 8.43 -6.71
C ALA A 83 20.29 7.14 -7.34
N LYS A 84 21.31 7.25 -8.17
CA LYS A 84 21.93 6.13 -8.91
C LYS A 84 22.32 4.96 -8.00
N ARG A 85 22.92 5.26 -6.84
CA ARG A 85 23.26 4.26 -5.82
C ARG A 85 22.02 3.54 -5.30
N THR A 86 20.98 4.29 -4.96
CA THR A 86 19.69 3.72 -4.51
C THR A 86 19.11 2.77 -5.55
N LEU A 87 19.18 3.11 -6.84
CA LEU A 87 18.71 2.25 -7.92
C LEU A 87 19.47 0.92 -7.96
N TYR A 88 20.80 0.92 -7.81
CA TYR A 88 21.57 -0.32 -7.72
C TYR A 88 21.12 -1.19 -6.56
N GLU A 89 20.98 -0.62 -5.36
CA GLU A 89 20.56 -1.32 -4.15
C GLU A 89 19.12 -1.86 -4.29
N MET A 90 18.19 -1.09 -4.87
CA MET A 90 16.81 -1.49 -5.13
C MET A 90 16.73 -2.69 -6.08
N MET A 91 17.42 -2.61 -7.21
CA MET A 91 17.37 -3.67 -8.22
C MET A 91 18.06 -4.93 -7.74
N TYR A 92 19.17 -4.80 -7.00
CA TYR A 92 19.82 -5.92 -6.36
C TYR A 92 18.90 -6.61 -5.35
N TYR A 93 18.28 -5.86 -4.44
CA TYR A 93 17.34 -6.42 -3.47
C TYR A 93 16.13 -7.07 -4.17
N ARG A 94 15.58 -6.45 -5.21
CA ARG A 94 14.50 -7.03 -6.03
C ARG A 94 14.90 -8.40 -6.62
N ARG A 95 16.13 -8.56 -7.10
CA ARG A 95 16.65 -9.86 -7.56
C ARG A 95 16.75 -10.88 -6.41
N LEU A 96 17.21 -10.44 -5.25
CA LEU A 96 17.35 -11.29 -4.07
C LEU A 96 16.01 -11.89 -3.63
N ILE A 97 14.92 -11.13 -3.70
CA ILE A 97 13.59 -11.57 -3.30
C ILE A 97 13.24 -12.94 -3.92
N LYS A 98 13.62 -13.16 -5.18
CA LYS A 98 13.32 -14.40 -5.92
C LYS A 98 13.98 -15.65 -5.31
N THR A 99 14.97 -15.50 -4.46
CA THR A 99 15.71 -16.61 -3.82
C THR A 99 15.14 -17.02 -2.46
N PHE A 100 14.10 -16.35 -1.99
CA PHE A 100 13.47 -16.57 -0.69
C PHE A 100 12.05 -17.14 -0.84
N GLU A 101 11.53 -17.77 0.21
CA GLU A 101 10.18 -18.32 0.24
C GLU A 101 9.14 -17.21 0.47
N TYR A 102 9.39 -16.31 1.43
CA TYR A 102 8.45 -15.23 1.76
C TYR A 102 8.64 -14.00 0.87
N GLN A 103 8.59 -14.21 -0.45
CA GLN A 103 8.82 -13.14 -1.44
C GLN A 103 7.91 -11.95 -1.26
N ASP A 104 6.62 -12.16 -0.98
CA ASP A 104 5.65 -11.08 -0.82
C ASP A 104 5.95 -10.24 0.43
N LEU A 105 6.41 -10.85 1.51
CA LEU A 105 6.86 -10.15 2.71
C LEU A 105 8.05 -9.22 2.40
N LEU A 106 9.03 -9.75 1.66
CA LEU A 106 10.22 -8.97 1.26
C LEU A 106 9.88 -7.87 0.24
N LYS A 107 8.89 -8.07 -0.65
CA LYS A 107 8.37 -7.00 -1.52
C LYS A 107 7.74 -5.87 -0.70
N VAL A 108 6.93 -6.19 0.31
CA VAL A 108 6.34 -5.17 1.19
C VAL A 108 7.41 -4.43 1.97
N LEU A 109 8.42 -5.13 2.49
CA LEU A 109 9.56 -4.51 3.18
C LEU A 109 10.32 -3.56 2.24
N LEU A 110 10.67 -4.03 1.05
CA LEU A 110 11.32 -3.21 0.02
C LEU A 110 10.49 -1.98 -0.34
N SER A 111 9.19 -2.13 -0.57
CA SER A 111 8.31 -1.01 -0.95
C SER A 111 8.27 0.09 0.13
N ARG A 112 8.29 -0.28 1.42
CA ARG A 112 8.37 0.69 2.53
C ARG A 112 9.68 1.46 2.49
N ALA A 113 10.79 0.77 2.26
CA ALA A 113 12.11 1.38 2.16
C ALA A 113 12.19 2.33 0.95
N VAL A 114 11.76 1.85 -0.21
CA VAL A 114 11.72 2.60 -1.47
C VAL A 114 10.90 3.88 -1.34
N ARG A 115 9.71 3.82 -0.73
CA ARG A 115 8.91 5.03 -0.46
C ARG A 115 9.71 6.11 0.29
N SER A 116 10.59 5.71 1.19
CA SER A 116 11.31 6.61 2.09
C SER A 116 12.64 7.14 1.53
N VAL A 117 13.16 6.52 0.46
CA VAL A 117 14.44 6.90 -0.15
C VAL A 117 14.27 7.57 -1.52
N ARG A 118 13.04 8.01 -1.84
CA ARG A 118 12.84 8.92 -2.97
C ARG A 118 13.60 10.22 -2.71
N LEU A 119 14.04 10.88 -3.74
CA LEU A 119 14.69 12.20 -3.69
C LEU A 119 13.71 13.29 -3.29
N ILE A 120 13.20 13.22 -2.06
CA ILE A 120 12.15 14.11 -1.53
C ILE A 120 12.49 14.60 -0.13
N PRO A 121 11.84 15.70 0.32
CA PRO A 121 11.94 16.12 1.70
C PRO A 121 11.41 15.04 2.67
N HIS A 122 12.03 14.91 3.84
CA HIS A 122 11.66 13.91 4.86
C HIS A 122 10.21 14.05 5.39
N TYR A 123 9.60 15.22 5.21
CA TYR A 123 8.20 15.48 5.61
C TYR A 123 7.20 15.22 4.47
N ASP A 124 7.66 15.05 3.22
CA ASP A 124 6.77 14.94 2.06
C ASP A 124 6.75 13.52 1.47
N LEU A 125 6.28 12.57 2.28
CA LEU A 125 6.16 11.18 1.84
C LEU A 125 4.87 10.88 1.06
N ALA A 126 3.85 11.72 1.21
CA ALA A 126 2.54 11.44 0.66
C ALA A 126 2.38 11.92 -0.79
N ARG A 127 2.74 13.17 -1.06
CA ARG A 127 2.48 13.84 -2.35
C ARG A 127 3.64 14.73 -2.79
N PRO A 128 4.82 14.15 -3.04
CA PRO A 128 5.96 14.94 -3.50
C PRO A 128 5.67 15.51 -4.90
N LYS A 129 5.93 16.80 -5.08
CA LYS A 129 5.68 17.50 -6.36
C LYS A 129 6.78 17.30 -7.38
N ALA A 130 8.03 17.31 -6.91
CA ALA A 130 9.22 17.16 -7.75
C ALA A 130 10.35 16.54 -6.94
N PRO A 131 11.27 15.81 -7.57
CA PRO A 131 12.45 15.29 -6.91
C PRO A 131 13.45 16.42 -6.61
N ILE A 132 14.19 16.25 -5.53
CA ILE A 132 15.36 17.06 -5.20
C ILE A 132 16.56 16.45 -5.92
N GLU A 133 17.46 17.29 -6.44
CA GLU A 133 18.71 16.82 -7.03
C GLU A 133 19.54 16.01 -6.00
N PRO A 134 20.16 14.89 -6.41
CA PRO A 134 21.01 14.11 -5.53
C PRO A 134 22.09 14.99 -4.85
N GLY A 135 22.29 14.78 -3.54
CA GLY A 135 23.27 15.54 -2.76
C GLY A 135 22.84 16.95 -2.35
N LYS A 136 21.76 17.51 -2.93
CA LYS A 136 21.31 18.88 -2.64
C LYS A 136 20.66 18.97 -1.26
N GLU A 137 21.03 20.00 -0.52
CA GLU A 137 20.46 20.30 0.78
C GLU A 137 19.15 21.10 0.67
N TYR A 138 18.23 20.85 1.61
CA TYR A 138 16.98 21.58 1.76
C TYR A 138 16.67 21.83 3.22
N TRP A 139 15.93 22.90 3.51
CA TRP A 139 15.41 23.14 4.87
C TRP A 139 14.34 22.12 5.22
N CYS A 140 14.60 21.28 6.22
CA CYS A 140 13.69 20.26 6.66
C CYS A 140 12.73 20.77 7.75
N ARG A 141 11.46 20.96 7.41
CA ARG A 141 10.42 21.38 8.37
C ARG A 141 10.25 20.41 9.53
N LYS A 142 10.49 19.10 9.31
CA LYS A 142 10.39 18.06 10.34
C LYS A 142 11.54 18.14 11.35
N HIS A 143 12.77 18.32 10.87
CA HIS A 143 13.97 18.28 11.71
C HIS A 143 14.46 19.68 12.12
N LYS A 144 13.86 20.76 11.59
CA LYS A 144 14.24 22.17 11.83
C LYS A 144 15.72 22.45 11.54
N ARG A 145 16.28 21.85 10.49
CA ARG A 145 17.66 22.01 10.03
C ARG A 145 17.79 21.70 8.56
N MET A 146 18.97 22.03 7.98
CA MET A 146 19.35 21.58 6.65
C MET A 146 19.49 20.04 6.62
N CYS A 147 18.88 19.40 5.63
CA CYS A 147 18.91 17.95 5.42
C CYS A 147 19.14 17.65 3.95
N LYS A 148 19.64 16.45 3.67
CA LYS A 148 19.69 15.85 2.32
C LYS A 148 18.65 14.75 2.19
N PRO A 149 18.17 14.44 0.98
CA PRO A 149 17.42 13.22 0.72
C PRO A 149 18.21 11.98 1.16
N ILE A 150 17.50 10.90 1.46
CA ILE A 150 18.16 9.64 1.79
C ILE A 150 18.46 8.91 0.49
N GLU A 151 19.75 8.76 0.18
CA GLU A 151 20.23 8.19 -1.08
C GLU A 151 20.74 6.75 -0.95
N GLN A 152 20.51 6.11 0.20
CA GLN A 152 20.92 4.73 0.48
C GLN A 152 19.70 3.92 0.95
N LEU A 153 19.35 2.90 0.18
CA LEU A 153 18.25 2.00 0.52
C LEU A 153 18.55 1.19 1.78
N LEU A 154 19.81 0.74 1.94
CA LEU A 154 20.23 -0.08 3.07
C LEU A 154 19.84 0.50 4.42
N VAL A 155 19.98 1.82 4.61
CA VAL A 155 19.60 2.52 5.87
C VAL A 155 18.10 2.28 6.20
N LYS A 156 17.26 2.25 5.20
CA LYS A 156 15.80 2.02 5.42
C LYS A 156 15.45 0.56 5.51
N ILE A 157 16.12 -0.29 4.76
CA ILE A 157 15.98 -1.75 4.90
C ILE A 157 16.33 -2.16 6.32
N HIS A 158 17.46 -1.72 6.86
CA HIS A 158 17.88 -2.01 8.25
C HIS A 158 16.77 -1.63 9.26
N ASN A 159 16.33 -0.36 9.22
CA ASN A 159 15.31 0.12 10.16
C ASN A 159 13.98 -0.62 10.04
N TYR A 160 13.56 -0.95 8.81
CA TYR A 160 12.28 -1.61 8.57
C TYR A 160 12.33 -3.12 8.75
N SER A 161 13.48 -3.77 8.62
CA SER A 161 13.67 -5.19 8.93
C SER A 161 13.29 -5.49 10.38
N MET A 162 13.90 -4.78 11.32
CA MET A 162 13.63 -4.97 12.75
C MET A 162 12.18 -4.59 13.14
N ASP A 163 11.64 -3.49 12.59
CA ASP A 163 10.24 -3.12 12.81
C ASP A 163 9.28 -4.17 12.24
N THR A 164 9.58 -4.74 11.08
CA THR A 164 8.75 -5.78 10.45
C THR A 164 8.75 -7.06 11.28
N VAL A 165 9.91 -7.53 11.73
CA VAL A 165 10.02 -8.71 12.61
C VAL A 165 9.16 -8.53 13.86
N ARG A 166 9.33 -7.40 14.56
CA ARG A 166 8.55 -7.10 15.78
C ARG A 166 7.04 -7.09 15.51
N ARG A 167 6.60 -6.55 14.38
CA ARG A 167 5.17 -6.53 13.99
C ARG A 167 4.64 -7.91 13.69
N LEU A 168 5.42 -8.77 13.03
CA LEU A 168 5.06 -10.16 12.77
C LEU A 168 4.89 -10.93 14.08
N GLU A 169 5.85 -10.82 14.99
CA GLU A 169 5.81 -11.45 16.32
C GLU A 169 4.59 -10.97 17.14
N THR A 170 4.29 -9.67 17.10
CA THR A 170 3.13 -9.11 17.81
C THR A 170 1.82 -9.60 17.20
N PHE A 171 1.71 -9.59 15.86
CA PHE A 171 0.49 -10.01 15.18
C PHE A 171 0.23 -11.52 15.34
N ASP A 172 1.28 -12.34 15.33
CA ASP A 172 1.15 -13.79 15.50
C ASP A 172 0.52 -14.17 16.86
N LYS A 173 0.81 -13.39 17.91
CA LYS A 173 0.19 -13.55 19.23
C LYS A 173 -1.29 -13.14 19.26
N LEU A 174 -1.69 -12.21 18.40
CA LEU A 174 -3.04 -11.62 18.40
C LEU A 174 -3.98 -12.28 17.39
N ARG A 175 -3.43 -12.94 16.38
CA ARG A 175 -4.23 -13.51 15.29
C ARG A 175 -5.08 -14.70 15.77
N SER A 176 -6.24 -14.84 15.14
CA SER A 176 -7.08 -16.02 15.30
C SER A 176 -6.77 -17.08 14.23
N ASP A 177 -7.40 -18.24 14.36
CA ASP A 177 -7.39 -19.34 13.38
C ASP A 177 -8.25 -19.08 12.13
N LYS A 178 -8.95 -17.96 12.09
CA LYS A 178 -9.88 -17.63 11.02
C LYS A 178 -9.14 -17.24 9.73
N SER A 179 -9.73 -17.61 8.60
CA SER A 179 -9.16 -17.31 7.28
C SER A 179 -9.44 -15.88 6.85
N VAL A 180 -8.45 -15.29 6.19
CA VAL A 180 -8.60 -14.05 5.42
C VAL A 180 -8.25 -14.35 3.97
N THR A 181 -9.18 -14.10 3.07
CA THR A 181 -8.99 -14.21 1.62
C THR A 181 -8.91 -12.81 1.02
N VAL A 182 -7.84 -12.52 0.28
CA VAL A 182 -7.67 -11.22 -0.40
C VAL A 182 -7.75 -11.44 -1.89
N ILE A 183 -8.68 -10.76 -2.53
CA ILE A 183 -9.00 -10.89 -3.96
C ILE A 183 -8.66 -9.56 -4.64
N GLN A 184 -7.87 -9.62 -5.71
CA GLN A 184 -7.72 -8.50 -6.63
C GLN A 184 -8.87 -8.55 -7.62
N GLY A 185 -9.62 -7.47 -7.73
CA GLY A 185 -10.73 -7.40 -8.68
C GLY A 185 -11.61 -6.17 -8.50
N ASP A 186 -12.45 -5.96 -9.51
CA ASP A 186 -13.46 -4.91 -9.52
C ASP A 186 -14.65 -5.33 -8.65
N SER A 187 -14.83 -4.65 -7.52
CA SER A 187 -15.93 -4.92 -6.58
C SER A 187 -17.33 -4.65 -7.14
N HIS A 188 -17.45 -3.91 -8.25
CA HIS A 188 -18.74 -3.75 -8.95
C HIS A 188 -19.22 -5.04 -9.61
N LYS A 189 -18.29 -5.89 -10.09
CA LYS A 189 -18.58 -6.99 -11.02
C LYS A 189 -18.17 -8.37 -10.49
N LEU A 190 -17.35 -8.40 -9.42
CA LEU A 190 -16.79 -9.65 -8.91
C LEU A 190 -17.90 -10.64 -8.52
N ASP A 191 -17.82 -11.87 -9.04
CA ASP A 191 -18.69 -12.98 -8.62
C ASP A 191 -18.26 -13.54 -7.27
N LEU A 192 -18.85 -13.01 -6.20
CA LEU A 192 -18.57 -13.45 -4.84
C LEU A 192 -19.05 -14.88 -4.57
N ALA A 193 -20.03 -15.41 -5.30
CA ALA A 193 -20.48 -16.79 -5.13
C ALA A 193 -19.35 -17.78 -5.47
N LYS A 194 -18.58 -17.49 -6.52
CA LYS A 194 -17.41 -18.28 -6.90
C LYS A 194 -16.33 -18.21 -5.82
N GLU A 195 -16.07 -17.03 -5.26
CA GLU A 195 -15.04 -16.85 -4.24
C GLU A 195 -15.47 -17.45 -2.88
N LEU A 196 -16.73 -17.30 -2.50
CA LEU A 196 -17.29 -17.90 -1.29
C LEU A 196 -17.18 -19.43 -1.28
N ARG A 197 -17.31 -20.07 -2.45
CA ARG A 197 -17.12 -21.54 -2.57
C ARG A 197 -15.70 -22.01 -2.24
N LYS A 198 -14.70 -21.14 -2.37
CA LYS A 198 -13.29 -21.43 -2.05
C LYS A 198 -12.96 -21.21 -0.58
N THR A 199 -13.89 -20.65 0.19
CA THR A 199 -13.70 -20.36 1.61
C THR A 199 -14.30 -21.48 2.49
N PRO A 200 -13.86 -21.63 3.74
CA PRO A 200 -14.47 -22.57 4.69
C PRO A 200 -15.85 -22.12 5.22
N ILE A 201 -16.48 -21.14 4.59
CA ILE A 201 -17.78 -20.57 5.01
C ILE A 201 -18.92 -21.46 4.49
N ALA A 202 -19.49 -22.29 5.35
CA ALA A 202 -20.52 -23.26 4.97
C ALA A 202 -21.80 -22.60 4.44
N SER A 203 -22.22 -21.46 5.01
CA SER A 203 -23.47 -20.77 4.64
C SER A 203 -23.46 -20.15 3.25
N ARG A 204 -22.29 -19.93 2.65
CA ARG A 204 -22.11 -19.18 1.39
C ARG A 204 -22.79 -17.81 1.38
N ARG A 205 -23.10 -17.26 2.55
CA ARG A 205 -23.69 -15.96 2.78
C ARG A 205 -22.81 -15.14 3.70
N ILE A 206 -22.85 -13.83 3.54
CA ILE A 206 -22.02 -12.86 4.25
C ILE A 206 -22.85 -12.27 5.41
N ASP A 207 -22.31 -12.33 6.62
CA ASP A 207 -22.95 -11.82 7.84
C ASP A 207 -22.89 -10.29 7.94
N GLY A 208 -21.95 -9.65 7.24
CA GLY A 208 -21.83 -8.20 7.24
C GLY A 208 -20.68 -7.67 6.42
N VAL A 209 -20.65 -6.36 6.27
CA VAL A 209 -19.61 -5.59 5.56
C VAL A 209 -19.01 -4.59 6.52
N PHE A 210 -17.69 -4.49 6.51
CA PHE A 210 -16.96 -3.40 7.15
C PHE A 210 -16.00 -2.80 6.13
N THR A 211 -16.18 -1.51 5.80
CA THR A 211 -15.38 -0.86 4.75
C THR A 211 -15.13 0.62 5.05
N SER A 212 -14.03 1.14 4.52
CA SER A 212 -13.77 2.57 4.38
C SER A 212 -13.52 2.85 2.91
N PRO A 213 -14.55 3.19 2.14
CA PRO A 213 -14.41 3.49 0.71
C PRO A 213 -13.48 4.68 0.46
N PRO A 214 -12.96 4.84 -0.76
CA PRO A 214 -12.20 6.03 -1.12
C PRO A 214 -13.05 7.28 -0.91
N TYR A 215 -12.40 8.40 -0.57
CA TYR A 215 -13.09 9.69 -0.38
C TYR A 215 -13.06 10.48 -1.69
N VAL A 216 -14.22 10.98 -2.12
CA VAL A 216 -14.36 11.68 -3.40
C VAL A 216 -13.35 12.82 -3.56
N GLY A 217 -12.57 12.79 -4.63
CA GLY A 217 -11.62 13.85 -4.98
C GLY A 217 -10.47 14.05 -4.00
N GLN A 218 -10.08 13.03 -3.23
CA GLN A 218 -9.02 13.18 -2.22
C GLN A 218 -7.72 12.45 -2.56
N ILE A 219 -7.77 11.24 -3.09
CA ILE A 219 -6.60 10.40 -3.29
C ILE A 219 -6.69 9.71 -4.65
N ASP A 220 -5.57 9.72 -5.39
CA ASP A 220 -5.28 8.83 -6.49
C ASP A 220 -4.40 7.70 -5.94
N TYR A 221 -4.98 6.54 -5.66
CA TYR A 221 -4.30 5.46 -4.95
C TYR A 221 -3.14 4.85 -5.75
N HIS A 222 -3.31 4.71 -7.07
CA HIS A 222 -2.24 4.20 -7.93
C HIS A 222 -1.06 5.20 -7.99
N ASP A 223 -1.33 6.50 -8.09
CA ASP A 223 -0.28 7.52 -8.10
C ASP A 223 0.41 7.65 -6.74
N GLN A 224 -0.32 7.49 -5.63
CA GLN A 224 0.28 7.49 -4.31
C GLN A 224 1.32 6.38 -4.13
N HIS A 225 1.13 5.27 -4.83
CA HIS A 225 1.99 4.08 -4.76
C HIS A 225 2.79 3.82 -6.04
N ILE A 226 2.90 4.81 -6.93
CA ILE A 226 3.59 4.69 -8.22
C ILE A 226 4.98 4.05 -8.11
N TYR A 227 5.74 4.36 -7.05
CA TYR A 227 7.05 3.77 -6.79
C TYR A 227 7.03 2.23 -6.69
N ALA A 228 5.93 1.65 -6.19
CA ALA A 228 5.78 0.20 -6.07
C ALA A 228 5.32 -0.41 -7.41
N TYR A 229 4.40 0.26 -8.10
CA TYR A 229 3.96 -0.18 -9.43
C TYR A 229 5.13 -0.23 -10.41
N GLU A 230 5.93 0.82 -10.48
CA GLU A 230 7.09 0.92 -11.35
C GLU A 230 8.20 -0.07 -10.96
N LEU A 231 8.41 -0.31 -9.67
CA LEU A 231 9.44 -1.23 -9.20
C LEU A 231 9.10 -2.70 -9.48
N PHE A 232 7.84 -3.10 -9.26
CA PHE A 232 7.43 -4.50 -9.37
C PHE A 232 6.76 -4.84 -10.72
N GLY A 233 6.43 -3.85 -11.53
CA GLY A 233 5.74 -4.03 -12.80
C GLY A 233 4.27 -4.45 -12.63
N PHE A 234 3.62 -3.98 -11.57
CA PHE A 234 2.20 -4.26 -11.37
C PHE A 234 1.34 -3.52 -12.40
N PRO A 235 0.25 -4.12 -12.88
CA PRO A 235 -0.68 -3.43 -13.74
C PRO A 235 -1.41 -2.31 -12.98
N ARG A 236 -1.62 -1.20 -13.65
CA ARG A 236 -2.43 -0.10 -13.12
C ARG A 236 -3.86 -0.23 -13.65
N ASN A 237 -4.83 0.08 -12.80
CA ASN A 237 -6.25 0.07 -13.11
C ASN A 237 -6.88 1.41 -12.67
N ASP A 238 -6.23 2.51 -13.05
CA ASP A 238 -6.61 3.87 -12.63
C ASP A 238 -8.04 4.24 -13.06
N GLU A 239 -8.50 3.69 -14.17
CA GLU A 239 -9.85 3.91 -14.71
C GLU A 239 -10.95 3.24 -13.85
N LEU A 240 -10.57 2.28 -13.00
CA LEU A 240 -11.50 1.61 -12.09
C LEU A 240 -11.52 2.22 -10.69
N GLU A 241 -10.71 3.25 -10.42
CA GLU A 241 -10.73 3.96 -9.14
C GLU A 241 -12.04 4.73 -8.97
N ILE A 242 -12.72 4.56 -7.85
CA ILE A 242 -13.94 5.29 -7.51
C ILE A 242 -13.57 6.61 -6.85
N GLY A 243 -14.01 7.73 -7.42
CA GLY A 243 -13.80 9.07 -6.88
C GLY A 243 -12.33 9.51 -6.76
N PRO A 244 -11.47 9.29 -7.78
CA PRO A 244 -10.07 9.66 -7.72
C PRO A 244 -9.90 11.18 -7.59
N GLN A 245 -8.77 11.64 -7.06
CA GLN A 245 -8.47 13.06 -6.86
C GLN A 245 -8.51 13.84 -8.19
N LYS A 246 -8.00 13.24 -9.25
CA LYS A 246 -7.99 13.84 -10.61
C LYS A 246 -9.37 14.16 -11.17
N ALA A 247 -10.43 13.43 -10.74
CA ALA A 247 -11.81 13.72 -11.11
C ALA A 247 -12.38 14.94 -10.38
N GLY A 248 -11.75 15.39 -9.29
CA GLY A 248 -12.17 16.54 -8.50
C GLY A 248 -13.46 16.31 -7.72
N LYS A 249 -14.21 17.41 -7.51
CA LYS A 249 -15.46 17.43 -6.69
C LYS A 249 -16.60 18.12 -7.42
N SER A 250 -16.57 18.14 -8.74
CA SER A 250 -17.68 18.68 -9.57
C SER A 250 -19.00 17.91 -9.33
N LYS A 251 -20.12 18.44 -9.81
CA LYS A 251 -21.40 17.76 -9.73
C LYS A 251 -21.32 16.38 -10.38
N GLN A 252 -20.71 16.29 -11.57
CA GLN A 252 -20.54 15.03 -12.27
C GLN A 252 -19.65 14.06 -11.49
N ALA A 253 -18.50 14.50 -10.95
CA ALA A 253 -17.62 13.64 -10.15
C ALA A 253 -18.31 13.08 -8.90
N ARG A 254 -19.23 13.84 -8.28
CA ARG A 254 -20.03 13.35 -7.16
C ARG A 254 -21.05 12.32 -7.60
N GLU A 255 -21.71 12.54 -8.74
CA GLU A 255 -22.67 11.60 -9.31
C GLU A 255 -21.99 10.27 -9.66
N ASP A 256 -20.84 10.33 -10.34
CA ASP A 256 -20.03 9.14 -10.66
C ASP A 256 -19.58 8.39 -9.41
N TYR A 257 -19.25 9.13 -8.34
CA TYR A 257 -18.90 8.54 -7.05
C TYR A 257 -20.08 7.84 -6.39
N ILE A 258 -21.24 8.51 -6.34
CA ILE A 258 -22.47 7.95 -5.78
C ILE A 258 -22.82 6.66 -6.51
N GLU A 259 -22.84 6.69 -7.83
CA GLU A 259 -23.16 5.52 -8.64
C GLU A 259 -22.14 4.39 -8.44
N GLY A 260 -20.83 4.72 -8.44
CA GLY A 260 -19.76 3.75 -8.22
C GLY A 260 -19.89 3.03 -6.88
N ILE A 261 -20.03 3.76 -5.77
CA ILE A 261 -20.19 3.16 -4.44
C ILE A 261 -21.52 2.38 -4.35
N SER A 262 -22.60 2.92 -4.91
CA SER A 262 -23.88 2.23 -4.91
C SER A 262 -23.85 0.91 -5.69
N ALA A 263 -23.12 0.86 -6.82
CA ALA A 263 -22.95 -0.35 -7.60
C ALA A 263 -22.19 -1.44 -6.83
N VAL A 264 -21.15 -1.06 -6.05
CA VAL A 264 -20.46 -2.00 -5.16
C VAL A 264 -21.44 -2.62 -4.15
N PHE A 265 -22.24 -1.79 -3.47
CA PHE A 265 -23.20 -2.29 -2.48
C PHE A 265 -24.31 -3.13 -3.12
N ARG A 266 -24.83 -2.75 -4.29
CA ARG A 266 -25.79 -3.58 -5.04
C ARG A 266 -25.20 -4.95 -5.39
N ASN A 267 -23.92 -5.02 -5.76
CA ASN A 267 -23.27 -6.29 -6.03
C ASN A 267 -23.10 -7.14 -4.76
N VAL A 268 -22.60 -6.57 -3.69
CA VAL A 268 -22.36 -7.28 -2.41
C VAL A 268 -23.68 -7.73 -1.79
N LYS A 269 -24.76 -6.91 -1.89
CA LYS A 269 -26.10 -7.20 -1.34
C LYS A 269 -26.66 -8.57 -1.78
N LYS A 270 -26.35 -9.02 -3.00
CA LYS A 270 -26.78 -10.33 -3.53
C LYS A 270 -26.32 -11.51 -2.67
N TYR A 271 -25.26 -11.32 -1.88
CA TYR A 271 -24.59 -12.35 -1.09
C TYR A 271 -24.77 -12.15 0.42
N LEU A 272 -25.39 -11.08 0.85
CA LEU A 272 -25.66 -10.80 2.26
C LEU A 272 -26.78 -11.69 2.81
N LYS A 273 -26.74 -11.95 4.11
CA LYS A 273 -27.91 -12.41 4.87
C LYS A 273 -28.91 -11.27 5.03
N ASP A 274 -30.16 -11.60 5.30
CA ASP A 274 -31.22 -10.59 5.46
C ASP A 274 -30.96 -9.66 6.66
N ASP A 275 -30.37 -10.19 7.74
CA ASP A 275 -30.00 -9.47 8.97
C ASP A 275 -28.55 -8.95 8.95
N ALA A 276 -27.89 -8.96 7.79
CA ALA A 276 -26.49 -8.54 7.66
C ALA A 276 -26.28 -7.11 8.12
N LYS A 277 -25.16 -6.88 8.79
CA LYS A 277 -24.77 -5.57 9.33
C LYS A 277 -23.71 -4.93 8.45
N ILE A 278 -23.94 -3.70 8.01
CA ILE A 278 -23.04 -2.96 7.14
C ILE A 278 -22.52 -1.75 7.90
N PHE A 279 -21.20 -1.67 8.07
CA PHE A 279 -20.52 -0.54 8.67
C PHE A 279 -19.62 0.12 7.64
N ILE A 280 -19.83 1.44 7.41
CA ILE A 280 -19.07 2.23 6.47
C ILE A 280 -18.43 3.39 7.22
N VAL A 281 -17.11 3.50 7.18
CA VAL A 281 -16.36 4.63 7.74
C VAL A 281 -16.04 5.60 6.61
N ALA A 282 -16.59 6.80 6.65
CA ALA A 282 -16.43 7.77 5.58
C ALA A 282 -16.28 9.21 6.07
N ASN A 283 -15.58 10.02 5.28
CA ASN A 283 -15.63 11.46 5.37
C ASN A 283 -16.79 11.98 4.51
N ASP A 284 -17.99 12.10 5.08
CA ASP A 284 -19.18 12.49 4.34
C ASP A 284 -19.52 13.99 4.48
N ARG A 285 -18.52 14.87 4.31
CA ARG A 285 -18.74 16.34 4.32
C ARG A 285 -19.74 16.82 3.26
N LEU A 286 -19.88 16.05 2.18
CA LEU A 286 -20.77 16.38 1.06
C LEU A 286 -22.16 15.74 1.19
N LYS A 287 -22.40 14.99 2.27
CA LYS A 287 -23.68 14.30 2.55
C LYS A 287 -24.14 13.38 1.40
N LEU A 288 -23.22 12.58 0.86
CA LEU A 288 -23.50 11.67 -0.27
C LEU A 288 -24.06 10.32 0.17
N TYR A 289 -23.80 9.89 1.40
CA TYR A 289 -24.17 8.55 1.87
C TYR A 289 -25.65 8.29 2.04
N PRO A 290 -26.54 9.28 2.38
CA PRO A 290 -27.98 9.07 2.32
C PRO A 290 -28.46 8.61 0.93
N GLU A 291 -27.98 9.27 -0.12
CA GLU A 291 -28.33 8.93 -1.51
C GLU A 291 -27.70 7.59 -1.95
N ILE A 292 -26.44 7.32 -1.55
CA ILE A 292 -25.81 6.01 -1.78
C ILE A 292 -26.61 4.89 -1.13
N ALA A 293 -27.09 5.07 0.09
CA ALA A 293 -27.91 4.09 0.78
C ALA A 293 -29.19 3.80 0.00
N GLU A 294 -29.93 4.84 -0.39
CA GLU A 294 -31.15 4.74 -1.18
C GLU A 294 -30.92 3.99 -2.50
N ARG A 295 -29.95 4.42 -3.31
CA ARG A 295 -29.62 3.80 -4.61
C ARG A 295 -29.12 2.35 -4.49
N SER A 296 -28.60 1.99 -3.33
CA SER A 296 -28.15 0.62 -3.03
C SER A 296 -29.27 -0.26 -2.48
N GLY A 297 -30.44 0.28 -2.17
CA GLY A 297 -31.51 -0.41 -1.44
C GLY A 297 -31.08 -0.76 -0.01
N LEU A 298 -30.33 0.12 0.64
CA LEU A 298 -29.90 0.05 2.03
C LEU A 298 -30.60 1.14 2.83
N LYS A 299 -30.71 0.94 4.15
CA LYS A 299 -31.26 1.92 5.09
C LYS A 299 -30.21 2.26 6.13
N ILE A 300 -29.94 3.54 6.37
CA ILE A 300 -29.13 4.02 7.50
C ILE A 300 -29.94 3.85 8.77
N ILE A 301 -29.44 3.02 9.68
CA ILE A 301 -30.04 2.74 10.98
C ILE A 301 -29.51 3.70 12.03
N LYS A 302 -28.20 3.97 11.97
CA LYS A 302 -27.53 4.83 12.95
C LYS A 302 -26.25 5.41 12.38
N GLU A 303 -25.93 6.64 12.82
CA GLU A 303 -24.68 7.32 12.55
C GLU A 303 -23.90 7.49 13.85
N PHE A 304 -22.59 7.23 13.78
CA PHE A 304 -21.64 7.53 14.85
C PHE A 304 -20.59 8.48 14.32
N HIS A 305 -20.09 9.37 15.15
CA HIS A 305 -19.06 10.33 14.77
C HIS A 305 -17.78 10.05 15.54
N ARG A 306 -16.67 10.00 14.82
CA ARG A 306 -15.34 9.79 15.37
C ARG A 306 -14.47 11.01 15.07
N ALA A 307 -13.94 11.65 16.12
CA ALA A 307 -12.91 12.68 15.94
C ALA A 307 -11.61 12.04 15.41
N VAL A 308 -11.04 12.64 14.38
CA VAL A 308 -9.74 12.20 13.83
C VAL A 308 -8.65 13.11 14.38
N THR A 309 -7.56 12.51 14.84
CA THR A 309 -6.45 13.26 15.43
C THR A 309 -5.71 14.10 14.39
N LYS A 310 -5.33 15.34 14.75
CA LYS A 310 -4.59 16.31 13.89
C LYS A 310 -3.30 15.75 13.23
N ARG A 311 -2.81 14.59 13.66
CA ARG A 311 -1.60 13.94 13.09
C ARG A 311 -1.77 13.43 11.66
N THR A 312 -2.99 13.22 11.22
CA THR A 312 -3.30 12.61 9.92
C THR A 312 -3.73 13.61 8.86
N GLU A 313 -3.97 14.87 9.23
CA GLU A 313 -4.48 15.90 8.32
C GLU A 313 -3.65 17.17 8.26
N GLN A 314 -3.58 17.77 7.08
CA GLN A 314 -2.87 19.00 6.80
C GLN A 314 -3.78 20.25 6.91
N GLY A 315 -4.92 20.17 7.61
CA GLY A 315 -5.87 21.26 7.78
C GLY A 315 -6.06 21.65 9.25
N ASP A 316 -6.37 22.92 9.49
CA ASP A 316 -6.61 23.48 10.83
C ASP A 316 -8.00 23.16 11.39
N ASP A 317 -8.93 22.68 10.56
CA ASP A 317 -10.30 22.37 10.96
C ASP A 317 -10.43 21.01 11.67
N PRO A 318 -11.27 20.91 12.73
CA PRO A 318 -11.59 19.64 13.36
C PRO A 318 -12.22 18.70 12.32
N TYR A 319 -11.58 17.56 12.13
CA TYR A 319 -12.06 16.54 11.19
C TYR A 319 -12.78 15.43 11.93
N GLN A 320 -13.95 15.08 11.42
CA GLN A 320 -14.73 13.96 11.92
C GLN A 320 -15.01 12.97 10.78
N GLU A 321 -14.85 11.69 11.08
CA GLU A 321 -15.36 10.62 10.23
C GLU A 321 -16.73 10.17 10.75
N THR A 322 -17.65 9.93 9.82
CA THR A 322 -18.94 9.32 10.12
C THR A 322 -18.85 7.82 9.92
N ILE A 323 -19.36 7.07 10.88
CA ILE A 323 -19.54 5.62 10.76
C ILE A 323 -21.01 5.37 10.59
N PHE A 324 -21.39 4.98 9.38
CA PHE A 324 -22.77 4.60 9.05
C PHE A 324 -23.00 3.13 9.39
N TYR A 325 -23.98 2.87 10.22
CA TYR A 325 -24.54 1.52 10.38
C TYR A 325 -25.76 1.40 9.48
N MET A 326 -25.72 0.48 8.55
CA MET A 326 -26.77 0.24 7.57
C MET A 326 -27.24 -1.22 7.57
N GLN A 327 -28.45 -1.43 7.10
CA GLN A 327 -29.05 -2.75 6.83
C GLN A 327 -29.77 -2.73 5.49
N ASN A 328 -30.22 -3.91 5.02
CA ASN A 328 -31.09 -4.01 3.86
C ASN A 328 -32.37 -3.19 4.12
N ALA A 329 -32.77 -2.34 3.16
CA ALA A 329 -34.11 -1.81 3.15
C ALA A 329 -35.08 -2.97 2.88
N GLN A 330 -36.12 -3.09 3.71
CA GLN A 330 -37.18 -4.08 3.53
C GLN A 330 -38.00 -3.77 2.30
#